data_d875494ec24ea1d42a958a90686f7166
#
_entry.id   d875494ec24ea1d42a958a90686f7166
#
_cell.length_a   1.000
_cell.length_b   1.000
_cell.length_c   1.000
_cell.angle_alpha   90.00
_cell.angle_beta   90.00
_cell.angle_gamma   90.00
#
_symmetry.space_group_name_H-M   'P 1'
#
loop_
_entity.id
_entity.type
_entity.pdbx_description
1 polymer ?
#
loop_
_entity_poly.entity_id
_entity_poly.type
_entity_poly.pdbx_seq_one_letter_code
_entity_poly.pdbx_strand_id
1 'polypeptide(L)'
;GVIAPKESAGYNDFITLIGEKFEVKLLSDVMTAESMSQRIQELDQKDLDCICIVRGGGSIYDFLDFNHPKLIQTIYEARHPIAIGVGHSTDELACNDYADLAAITPSTLAKTLISIKWNSINKKEKPLNLIGGTKKPSYAELLEENAHLKSELNYLKELYELETKRKKGIFSRLFS
;
A
#
# COMPACT_ATOMS: atom_id res chain seq x y z
N GLY A 1 -8.96 11.56 -9.12
CA GLY A 1 -9.63 10.26 -9.21
C GLY A 1 -9.70 9.59 -7.85
N VAL A 2 -10.82 8.94 -7.54
CA VAL A 2 -10.97 8.20 -6.26
C VAL A 2 -11.41 6.78 -6.55
N ILE A 3 -10.71 5.81 -5.95
CA ILE A 3 -11.04 4.38 -5.94
C ILE A 3 -11.50 4.03 -4.53
N ALA A 4 -12.75 3.62 -4.38
CA ALA A 4 -13.33 3.30 -3.06
C ALA A 4 -14.50 2.32 -3.21
N PRO A 5 -14.84 1.53 -2.19
CA PRO A 5 -16.08 0.78 -2.17
C PRO A 5 -17.26 1.74 -2.19
N LYS A 6 -18.31 1.42 -2.96
CA LYS A 6 -19.53 2.22 -3.03
C LYS A 6 -20.15 2.37 -1.63
N GLU A 7 -20.55 3.58 -1.29
CA GLU A 7 -21.28 3.88 -0.05
C GLU A 7 -20.55 3.45 1.24
N SER A 8 -19.21 3.31 1.20
CA SER A 8 -18.44 2.99 2.40
C SER A 8 -18.32 4.19 3.32
N ALA A 9 -18.32 3.93 4.64
CA ALA A 9 -18.13 5.00 5.64
C ALA A 9 -16.83 5.79 5.38
N GLY A 10 -15.73 5.11 5.07
CA GLY A 10 -14.45 5.77 4.77
C GLY A 10 -14.52 6.68 3.54
N TYR A 11 -15.23 6.28 2.48
CA TYR A 11 -15.46 7.13 1.33
C TYR A 11 -16.31 8.36 1.70
N ASN A 12 -17.40 8.15 2.44
CA ASN A 12 -18.27 9.24 2.85
C ASN A 12 -17.54 10.27 3.72
N ASP A 13 -16.72 9.82 4.66
CA ASP A 13 -15.87 10.68 5.49
C ASP A 13 -14.88 11.48 4.63
N PHE A 14 -14.25 10.83 3.66
CA PHE A 14 -13.31 11.46 2.74
C PHE A 14 -14.01 12.53 1.89
N ILE A 15 -15.12 12.19 1.24
CA ILE A 15 -15.87 13.09 0.35
C ILE A 15 -16.46 14.28 1.11
N THR A 16 -16.96 14.07 2.32
CA THR A 16 -17.49 15.15 3.16
C THR A 16 -16.44 16.23 3.41
N LEU A 17 -15.17 15.83 3.55
CA LEU A 17 -14.09 16.76 3.79
C LEU A 17 -13.57 17.46 2.53
N ILE A 18 -13.50 16.77 1.37
CA ILE A 18 -12.86 17.31 0.16
C ILE A 18 -13.83 17.78 -0.92
N GLY A 19 -15.10 17.33 -0.88
CA GLY A 19 -16.04 17.47 -2.00
C GLY A 19 -16.35 18.91 -2.42
N GLU A 20 -16.19 19.89 -1.51
CA GLU A 20 -16.37 21.31 -1.86
C GLU A 20 -15.11 21.96 -2.46
N LYS A 21 -13.96 21.30 -2.36
CA LYS A 21 -12.65 21.86 -2.73
C LYS A 21 -12.05 21.24 -3.98
N PHE A 22 -12.52 20.06 -4.36
CA PHE A 22 -11.98 19.29 -5.47
C PHE A 22 -13.09 18.71 -6.33
N GLU A 23 -12.86 18.68 -7.65
CA GLU A 23 -13.67 17.88 -8.54
C GLU A 23 -13.27 16.41 -8.39
N VAL A 24 -14.23 15.55 -8.03
CA VAL A 24 -13.97 14.14 -7.74
C VAL A 24 -14.57 13.24 -8.83
N LYS A 25 -13.73 12.38 -9.42
CA LYS A 25 -14.13 11.29 -10.30
C LYS A 25 -14.03 9.96 -9.55
N LEU A 26 -15.18 9.43 -9.09
CA LEU A 26 -15.23 8.16 -8.37
C LEU A 26 -15.29 6.99 -9.35
N LEU A 27 -14.40 6.02 -9.14
CA LEU A 27 -14.54 4.65 -9.65
C LEU A 27 -14.77 3.71 -8.47
N SER A 28 -16.05 3.37 -8.28
CA SER A 28 -16.41 2.43 -7.23
C SER A 28 -16.20 1.00 -7.68
N ASP A 29 -15.53 0.19 -6.86
CA ASP A 29 -15.32 -1.22 -7.13
C ASP A 29 -15.05 -2.04 -5.85
N VAL A 30 -14.93 -3.35 -6.04
CA VAL A 30 -14.42 -4.26 -5.01
C VAL A 30 -12.93 -3.98 -4.83
N MET A 31 -12.47 -3.91 -3.59
CA MET A 31 -11.08 -3.54 -3.27
C MET A 31 -10.13 -4.75 -3.35
N THR A 32 -10.20 -5.51 -4.47
CA THR A 32 -9.20 -6.53 -4.79
C THR A 32 -8.01 -5.92 -5.51
N ALA A 33 -6.83 -6.54 -5.38
CA ALA A 33 -5.62 -6.09 -6.05
C ALA A 33 -5.80 -5.95 -7.57
N GLU A 34 -6.53 -6.88 -8.19
CA GLU A 34 -6.83 -6.86 -9.62
C GLU A 34 -7.70 -5.65 -9.98
N SER A 35 -8.82 -5.48 -9.29
CA SER A 35 -9.75 -4.38 -9.54
C SER A 35 -9.09 -3.02 -9.30
N MET A 36 -8.39 -2.84 -8.17
CA MET A 36 -7.67 -1.61 -7.88
C MET A 36 -6.64 -1.29 -8.97
N SER A 37 -5.87 -2.29 -9.42
CA SER A 37 -4.88 -2.11 -10.48
C SER A 37 -5.52 -1.65 -11.79
N GLN A 38 -6.63 -2.26 -12.20
CA GLN A 38 -7.37 -1.86 -13.39
C GLN A 38 -7.92 -0.43 -13.28
N ARG A 39 -8.44 -0.05 -12.11
CA ARG A 39 -8.96 1.30 -11.88
C ARG A 39 -7.88 2.37 -11.84
N ILE A 40 -6.70 2.06 -11.29
CA ILE A 40 -5.54 2.94 -11.38
C ILE A 40 -5.18 3.17 -12.85
N GLN A 41 -5.04 2.10 -13.64
CA GLN A 41 -4.70 2.19 -15.06
C GLN A 41 -5.74 2.99 -15.85
N GLU A 42 -7.03 2.81 -15.56
CA GLU A 42 -8.11 3.58 -16.19
C GLU A 42 -8.02 5.07 -15.83
N LEU A 43 -7.82 5.40 -14.56
CA LEU A 43 -7.70 6.78 -14.10
C LEU A 43 -6.42 7.43 -14.60
N ASP A 44 -5.34 6.67 -14.71
CA ASP A 44 -4.02 7.17 -15.15
C ASP A 44 -4.00 7.64 -16.62
N GLN A 45 -5.03 7.30 -17.41
CA GLN A 45 -5.24 7.81 -18.77
C GLN A 45 -6.05 9.12 -18.81
N LYS A 46 -6.61 9.57 -17.69
CA LYS A 46 -7.45 10.76 -17.60
C LYS A 46 -6.61 11.98 -17.20
N ASP A 47 -7.10 13.17 -17.45
CA ASP A 47 -6.47 14.40 -16.92
C ASP A 47 -6.91 14.58 -15.46
N LEU A 48 -6.00 14.28 -14.55
CA LEU A 48 -6.22 14.29 -13.10
C LEU A 48 -4.99 14.91 -12.41
N ASP A 49 -5.20 15.45 -11.22
CA ASP A 49 -4.11 15.92 -10.37
C ASP A 49 -3.52 14.79 -9.52
N CYS A 50 -4.36 13.86 -9.04
CA CYS A 50 -3.92 12.66 -8.34
C CYS A 50 -4.98 11.56 -8.36
N ILE A 51 -4.58 10.35 -7.98
CA ILE A 51 -5.44 9.19 -7.78
C ILE A 51 -5.41 8.80 -6.31
N CYS A 52 -6.58 8.75 -5.68
CA CYS A 52 -6.73 8.39 -4.28
C CYS A 52 -7.33 7.00 -4.15
N ILE A 53 -6.73 6.14 -3.33
CA ILE A 53 -7.29 4.86 -2.92
C ILE A 53 -7.79 5.02 -1.49
N VAL A 54 -9.10 4.86 -1.30
CA VAL A 54 -9.77 5.19 -0.05
C VAL A 54 -10.57 4.00 0.46
N ARG A 55 -10.28 3.57 1.69
CA ARG A 55 -11.04 2.54 2.39
C ARG A 55 -11.04 2.80 3.88
N GLY A 56 -12.20 2.68 4.51
CA GLY A 56 -12.32 2.63 5.96
C GLY A 56 -11.77 1.34 6.56
N GLY A 57 -11.92 1.16 7.86
CA GLY A 57 -11.55 -0.06 8.55
C GLY A 57 -12.28 -1.30 8.04
N GLY A 58 -11.82 -2.46 8.45
CA GLY A 58 -12.37 -3.76 8.09
C GLY A 58 -11.63 -4.88 8.79
N SER A 59 -11.86 -6.11 8.36
CA SER A 59 -11.07 -7.27 8.78
C SER A 59 -9.66 -7.21 8.21
N ILE A 60 -8.68 -7.81 8.90
CA ILE A 60 -7.31 -7.95 8.40
C ILE A 60 -7.24 -8.62 7.02
N TYR A 61 -8.16 -9.55 6.76
CA TYR A 61 -8.26 -10.21 5.45
C TYR A 61 -8.59 -9.25 4.32
N ASP A 62 -9.29 -8.18 4.62
CA ASP A 62 -9.67 -7.15 3.66
C ASP A 62 -8.49 -6.31 3.19
N PHE A 63 -7.36 -6.39 3.89
CA PHE A 63 -6.14 -5.63 3.60
C PHE A 63 -5.06 -6.45 2.90
N LEU A 64 -5.26 -7.77 2.73
CA LEU A 64 -4.28 -8.64 2.06
C LEU A 64 -4.02 -8.19 0.61
N ASP A 65 -5.05 -7.75 -0.09
CA ASP A 65 -4.96 -7.26 -1.45
C ASP A 65 -4.08 -6.01 -1.60
N PHE A 66 -3.97 -5.20 -0.54
CA PHE A 66 -3.10 -4.02 -0.52
C PHE A 66 -1.60 -4.34 -0.46
N ASN A 67 -1.27 -5.58 -0.09
CA ASN A 67 0.10 -6.09 -0.08
C ASN A 67 0.42 -6.92 -1.34
N HIS A 68 -0.52 -7.00 -2.30
CA HIS A 68 -0.34 -7.83 -3.48
C HIS A 68 0.66 -7.19 -4.46
N PRO A 69 1.67 -7.95 -4.97
CA PRO A 69 2.72 -7.42 -5.84
C PRO A 69 2.20 -6.69 -7.09
N LYS A 70 1.11 -7.15 -7.68
CA LYS A 70 0.49 -6.50 -8.85
C LYS A 70 0.02 -5.09 -8.54
N LEU A 71 -0.64 -4.87 -7.39
CA LEU A 71 -1.09 -3.55 -6.98
C LEU A 71 0.09 -2.63 -6.71
N ILE A 72 1.09 -3.13 -5.99
CA ILE A 72 2.33 -2.39 -5.68
C ILE A 72 3.02 -1.95 -6.98
N GLN A 73 3.18 -2.87 -7.94
CA GLN A 73 3.74 -2.55 -9.25
C GLN A 73 2.93 -1.45 -9.97
N THR A 74 1.60 -1.59 -9.98
CA THR A 74 0.72 -0.62 -10.65
C THR A 74 0.82 0.77 -10.01
N ILE A 75 0.89 0.85 -8.68
CA ILE A 75 1.09 2.11 -7.94
C ILE A 75 2.45 2.72 -8.31
N TYR A 76 3.50 1.92 -8.34
CA TYR A 76 4.85 2.37 -8.69
C TYR A 76 4.94 2.92 -10.11
N GLU A 77 4.28 2.28 -11.07
CA GLU A 77 4.31 2.63 -12.51
C GLU A 77 3.36 3.77 -12.88
N ALA A 78 2.41 4.12 -12.01
CA ALA A 78 1.42 5.16 -12.28
C ALA A 78 2.09 6.52 -12.60
N ARG A 79 1.56 7.22 -13.61
CA ARG A 79 2.02 8.56 -14.01
C ARG A 79 1.52 9.65 -13.07
N HIS A 80 0.29 9.47 -12.56
CA HIS A 80 -0.29 10.39 -11.60
C HIS A 80 0.19 10.06 -10.18
N PRO A 81 0.31 11.06 -9.32
CA PRO A 81 0.54 10.82 -7.90
C PRO A 81 -0.53 9.92 -7.31
N ILE A 82 -0.12 8.90 -6.54
CA ILE A 82 -1.02 7.99 -5.84
C ILE A 82 -1.06 8.36 -4.36
N ALA A 83 -2.27 8.59 -3.86
CA ALA A 83 -2.52 8.88 -2.45
C ALA A 83 -3.38 7.78 -1.82
N ILE A 84 -2.96 7.22 -0.70
CA ILE A 84 -3.64 6.11 -0.03
C ILE A 84 -4.15 6.55 1.34
N GLY A 85 -5.43 6.33 1.59
CA GLY A 85 -6.06 6.55 2.89
C GLY A 85 -6.84 5.31 3.30
N VAL A 86 -6.12 4.31 3.85
CA VAL A 86 -6.66 2.98 4.10
C VAL A 86 -6.22 2.48 5.48
N GLY A 87 -7.14 1.85 6.19
CA GLY A 87 -6.85 1.08 7.39
C GLY A 87 -7.02 1.83 8.71
N HIS A 88 -6.48 1.24 9.74
CA HIS A 88 -6.31 1.77 11.09
C HIS A 88 -4.81 1.94 11.38
N SER A 89 -4.49 2.68 12.44
CA SER A 89 -3.13 3.08 12.83
C SER A 89 -2.13 1.94 13.06
N THR A 90 -2.57 0.68 13.08
CA THR A 90 -1.74 -0.50 13.33
C THR A 90 -1.45 -1.33 12.06
N ASP A 91 -2.05 -0.99 10.92
CA ASP A 91 -1.92 -1.77 9.69
C ASP A 91 -0.75 -1.24 8.85
N GLU A 92 0.33 -2.00 8.78
CA GLU A 92 1.43 -1.76 7.84
C GLU A 92 1.08 -2.38 6.49
N LEU A 93 0.71 -1.52 5.54
CA LEU A 93 0.39 -1.93 4.17
C LEU A 93 1.59 -1.66 3.27
N ALA A 94 2.11 -2.70 2.62
CA ALA A 94 3.26 -2.56 1.72
C ALA A 94 3.02 -1.57 0.58
N CYS A 95 1.78 -1.41 0.10
CA CYS A 95 1.46 -0.41 -0.91
C CYS A 95 1.71 1.04 -0.46
N ASN A 96 1.71 1.32 0.85
CA ASN A 96 1.97 2.66 1.39
C ASN A 96 3.40 3.13 1.09
N ASP A 97 4.37 2.21 1.07
CA ASP A 97 5.78 2.52 0.80
C ASP A 97 6.00 2.96 -0.64
N TYR A 98 5.08 2.62 -1.53
CA TYR A 98 5.13 2.92 -2.97
C TYR A 98 4.19 4.05 -3.39
N ALA A 99 3.28 4.47 -2.51
CA ALA A 99 2.43 5.63 -2.73
C ALA A 99 3.22 6.94 -2.58
N ASP A 100 2.77 7.98 -3.26
CA ASP A 100 3.34 9.33 -3.11
C ASP A 100 2.88 9.99 -1.81
N LEU A 101 1.72 9.58 -1.31
CA LEU A 101 1.15 10.00 -0.03
C LEU A 101 0.39 8.84 0.62
N ALA A 102 0.73 8.50 1.85
CA ALA A 102 0.00 7.51 2.64
C ALA A 102 -0.52 8.14 3.93
N ALA A 103 -1.75 7.83 4.28
CA ALA A 103 -2.41 8.28 5.50
C ALA A 103 -3.14 7.11 6.18
N ILE A 104 -3.14 7.12 7.49
CA ILE A 104 -3.72 6.05 8.33
C ILE A 104 -5.25 5.94 8.26
N THR A 105 -5.93 6.94 7.72
CA THR A 105 -7.39 6.93 7.53
C THR A 105 -7.79 7.80 6.33
N PRO A 106 -8.98 7.56 5.75
CA PRO A 106 -9.57 8.43 4.73
C PRO A 106 -9.66 9.90 5.14
N SER A 107 -10.09 10.15 6.36
CA SER A 107 -10.24 11.51 6.89
C SER A 107 -8.90 12.23 7.06
N THR A 108 -7.84 11.50 7.46
CA THR A 108 -6.49 12.05 7.55
C THR A 108 -5.95 12.36 6.15
N LEU A 109 -6.18 11.47 5.18
CA LEU A 109 -5.81 11.72 3.79
C LEU A 109 -6.47 13.00 3.27
N ALA A 110 -7.80 13.14 3.47
CA ALA A 110 -8.53 14.32 3.04
C ALA A 110 -7.95 15.63 3.62
N LYS A 111 -7.67 15.65 4.92
CA LYS A 111 -7.06 16.82 5.60
C LYS A 111 -5.68 17.15 5.02
N THR A 112 -4.87 16.13 4.76
CA THR A 112 -3.53 16.30 4.18
C THR A 112 -3.63 16.86 2.75
N LEU A 113 -4.51 16.31 1.91
CA LEU A 113 -4.73 16.79 0.53
C LEU A 113 -5.20 18.26 0.52
N ILE A 114 -6.07 18.66 1.44
CA ILE A 114 -6.52 20.05 1.57
C ILE A 114 -5.35 20.97 1.96
N SER A 115 -4.42 20.51 2.77
CA SER A 115 -3.28 21.30 3.25
C SER A 115 -2.17 21.47 2.22
N ILE A 116 -2.08 20.56 1.23
CA ILE A 116 -1.08 20.64 0.17
C ILE A 116 -1.41 21.78 -0.79
N LYS A 117 -0.45 22.70 -0.99
CA LYS A 117 -0.56 23.74 -2.03
C LYS A 117 -0.19 23.09 -3.39
N TRP A 118 -1.18 22.57 -4.08
CA TRP A 118 -1.02 21.88 -5.38
C TRP A 118 -0.27 22.69 -6.44
N ASN A 119 -0.30 24.02 -6.37
CA ASN A 119 0.43 24.91 -7.28
C ASN A 119 1.96 24.76 -7.23
N SER A 120 2.49 24.03 -6.26
CA SER A 120 3.92 23.75 -6.09
C SER A 120 4.35 22.40 -6.67
N ILE A 121 3.39 21.55 -7.05
CA ILE A 121 3.67 20.23 -7.59
C ILE A 121 3.77 20.35 -9.11
N ASN A 122 5.00 20.44 -9.62
CA ASN A 122 5.25 20.44 -11.07
C ASN A 122 4.77 19.11 -11.65
N LYS A 123 3.77 19.13 -12.54
CA LYS A 123 3.22 17.96 -13.27
C LYS A 123 4.28 17.16 -14.08
N LYS A 124 5.55 17.60 -14.14
CA LYS A 124 6.61 16.97 -14.92
C LYS A 124 7.67 16.22 -14.11
N GLU A 125 7.72 16.44 -12.82
CA GLU A 125 8.57 15.66 -11.93
C GLU A 125 7.65 14.91 -10.98
N LYS A 126 7.67 13.56 -11.01
CA LYS A 126 7.03 12.76 -9.95
C LYS A 126 7.44 13.40 -8.62
N PRO A 127 6.51 13.73 -7.72
CA PRO A 127 6.90 14.35 -6.46
C PRO A 127 7.92 13.43 -5.81
N LEU A 128 9.13 13.95 -5.72
CA LEU A 128 10.23 13.34 -5.01
C LEU A 128 9.73 13.15 -3.58
N ASN A 129 9.66 11.92 -3.14
CA ASN A 129 9.35 11.50 -1.78
C ASN A 129 9.30 12.64 -0.77
N LEU A 130 8.11 13.04 -0.34
CA LEU A 130 7.93 13.95 0.80
C LEU A 130 8.39 13.31 2.12
N ILE A 131 8.85 12.06 2.08
CA ILE A 131 9.47 11.35 3.19
C ILE A 131 10.79 10.74 2.68
N GLY A 132 11.91 11.36 3.03
CA GLY A 132 13.29 10.86 3.02
C GLY A 132 13.76 10.07 1.79
N GLY A 133 14.48 10.74 0.91
CA GLY A 133 15.02 10.22 -0.34
C GLY A 133 15.86 8.95 -0.25
N THR A 134 15.27 7.84 -0.56
CA THR A 134 15.99 6.70 -1.15
C THR A 134 15.32 6.37 -2.47
N LYS A 135 16.13 6.15 -3.51
CA LYS A 135 15.65 5.69 -4.82
C LYS A 135 14.82 4.42 -4.56
N LYS A 136 13.52 4.47 -4.89
CA LYS A 136 12.66 3.27 -4.77
C LYS A 136 13.30 2.14 -5.56
N PRO A 137 13.48 0.94 -5.00
CA PRO A 137 14.00 -0.20 -5.75
C PRO A 137 13.04 -0.55 -6.88
N SER A 138 13.57 -1.03 -8.00
CA SER A 138 12.75 -1.52 -9.10
C SER A 138 11.97 -2.77 -8.67
N TYR A 139 10.87 -3.07 -9.35
CA TYR A 139 10.10 -4.29 -9.09
C TYR A 139 10.96 -5.57 -9.23
N ALA A 140 11.91 -5.57 -10.17
CA ALA A 140 12.85 -6.67 -10.34
C ALA A 140 13.78 -6.83 -9.13
N GLU A 141 14.34 -5.73 -8.60
CA GLU A 141 15.17 -5.73 -7.40
C GLU A 141 14.39 -6.24 -6.18
N LEU A 142 13.12 -5.86 -6.05
CA LEU A 142 12.25 -6.36 -4.98
C LEU A 142 11.91 -7.85 -5.11
N LEU A 143 11.74 -8.36 -6.33
CA LEU A 143 11.54 -9.79 -6.55
C LEU A 143 12.79 -10.59 -6.16
N GLU A 144 13.98 -10.10 -6.49
CA GLU A 144 15.25 -10.72 -6.11
C GLU A 144 15.44 -10.70 -4.59
N GLU A 145 15.18 -9.57 -3.94
CA GLU A 145 15.26 -9.44 -2.49
C GLU A 145 14.27 -10.37 -1.78
N ASN A 146 13.01 -10.43 -2.26
CA ASN A 146 12.02 -11.36 -1.72
C ASN A 146 12.41 -12.84 -1.90
N ALA A 147 13.02 -13.20 -3.03
CA ALA A 147 13.52 -14.56 -3.27
C ALA A 147 14.67 -14.88 -2.30
N HIS A 148 15.58 -13.94 -2.09
CA HIS A 148 16.69 -14.07 -1.14
C HIS A 148 16.18 -14.24 0.30
N LEU A 149 15.28 -13.37 0.75
CA LEU A 149 14.68 -13.45 2.10
C LEU A 149 13.91 -14.75 2.34
N LYS A 150 13.21 -15.26 1.34
CA LYS A 150 12.56 -16.58 1.41
C LYS A 150 13.57 -17.71 1.58
N SER A 151 14.69 -17.65 0.88
CA SER A 151 15.77 -18.63 0.99
C SER A 151 16.41 -18.59 2.39
N GLU A 152 16.72 -17.41 2.92
CA GLU A 152 17.21 -17.24 4.28
C GLU A 152 16.23 -17.75 5.34
N LEU A 153 14.95 -17.44 5.18
CA LEU A 153 13.91 -17.93 6.10
C LEU A 153 13.83 -19.46 6.12
N ASN A 154 13.94 -20.10 4.97
CA ASN A 154 13.96 -21.58 4.89
C ASN A 154 15.21 -22.15 5.57
N TYR A 155 16.36 -21.57 5.33
CA TYR A 155 17.62 -21.97 5.99
C TYR A 155 17.53 -21.84 7.50
N LEU A 156 17.00 -20.73 8.02
CA LEU A 156 16.81 -20.52 9.46
C LEU A 156 15.81 -21.52 10.07
N LYS A 157 14.75 -21.89 9.33
CA LYS A 157 13.81 -22.93 9.77
C LYS A 157 14.50 -24.30 9.89
N GLU A 158 15.32 -24.67 8.92
CA GLU A 158 16.09 -25.93 8.97
C GLU A 158 17.07 -25.94 10.16
N LEU A 159 17.79 -24.86 10.39
CA LEU A 159 18.67 -24.72 11.56
C LEU A 159 17.91 -24.87 12.88
N TYR A 160 16.76 -24.21 13.00
CA TYR A 160 15.92 -24.30 14.19
C TYR A 160 15.42 -25.73 14.44
N GLU A 161 15.04 -26.47 13.39
CA GLU A 161 14.65 -27.87 13.50
C GLU A 161 15.82 -28.74 13.95
N LEU A 162 17.01 -28.55 13.40
CA LEU A 162 18.22 -29.25 13.79
C LEU A 162 18.58 -29.02 15.26
N GLU A 163 18.55 -27.77 15.71
CA GLU A 163 18.77 -27.43 17.13
C GLU A 163 17.74 -28.08 18.05
N THR A 164 16.47 -28.07 17.65
CA THR A 164 15.40 -28.68 18.42
C THR A 164 15.56 -30.19 18.54
N LYS A 165 15.96 -30.85 17.45
CA LYS A 165 16.29 -32.29 17.43
C LYS A 165 17.49 -32.59 18.32
N ARG A 166 18.55 -31.75 18.26
CA ARG A 166 19.75 -31.87 19.10
C ARG A 166 19.41 -31.75 20.59
N LYS A 167 18.61 -30.73 20.96
CA LYS A 167 18.17 -30.55 22.36
C LYS A 167 17.35 -31.75 22.87
N LYS A 168 16.41 -32.27 22.06
CA LYS A 168 15.64 -33.48 22.40
C LYS A 168 16.54 -34.72 22.56
N GLY A 169 17.54 -34.88 21.70
CA GLY A 169 18.48 -36.01 21.78
C GLY A 169 19.41 -35.94 23.00
N ILE A 170 19.81 -34.74 23.45
CA ILE A 170 20.59 -34.56 24.68
C ILE A 170 19.72 -34.85 25.90
N PHE A 171 18.47 -34.38 25.91
CA PHE A 171 17.51 -34.64 27.00
C PHE A 171 17.22 -36.12 27.17
N SER A 172 17.03 -36.88 26.10
CA SER A 172 16.80 -38.34 26.16
C SER A 172 18.00 -39.13 26.71
N ARG A 173 19.23 -38.62 26.50
CA ARG A 173 20.45 -39.26 27.02
C ARG A 173 20.76 -38.94 28.49
N LEU A 174 20.20 -37.84 29.03
CA LEU A 174 20.40 -37.43 30.44
C LEU A 174 19.41 -38.08 31.40
N PHE A 175 18.30 -38.62 30.86
CA PHE A 175 17.22 -39.20 31.66
C PHE A 175 16.90 -40.68 31.30
N SER A 176 17.80 -41.36 30.58
CA SER A 176 17.85 -42.82 30.41
C SER A 176 19.00 -43.39 31.21
#